data_f573328292ddace414a135fcf930987d
#
_entry.id   f573328292ddace414a135fcf930987d
#
_cell.length_a   1.000
_cell.length_b   1.000
_cell.length_c   1.000
_cell.angle_alpha   90.00
_cell.angle_beta   90.00
_cell.angle_gamma   90.00
#
_symmetry.space_group_name_H-M   'P 1'
#
loop_
_entity.id
_entity.type
_entity.pdbx_description
1 polymer ?
#
loop_
_entity_poly.entity_id
_entity_poly.type
_entity_poly.pdbx_seq_one_letter_code
_entity_poly.pdbx_strand_id
1 'polypeptide(L)'
;EYETLPPAIRATARRVQARVDRATYHGASFTAQAGYAEKPTAIRGFQYTPREEGEASAGVRWLNDRLTMDLRVTGVSDASDGKDVRADGSEVGLRLGNFTYALSVTDRWWGPGWDGSLILSNSARPIPAITMRRDVLTPFETKWLAWLGPWDFRMMWGEMESDRAVPNPNFFGMRFNFRPHPSLEIGLSRTAQMCGEGRPCDLETFWRMLIGNDNIVDDGIGPPEDPSNQLAGIDFRWSNTWFGVPMAFYAQGIGEDEADRLPTSFIVLGGIELSTWVKASGTSFRWFAEVAGTSKGILSDQRFNSAYNHVTYRTGYRYRGRIIGHGADNDALITSLGMVMATDSGNHFSALVRSGELNRGGSPDPRHSITPTPLDILSIDVSYLHTLGNHRLEIGLGYEELDDPASNISSADARGFLRWTWNP
;
A
#
# COMPACT_ATOMS: atom_id res chain seq x y z
N GLU A 1 -24.11 20.70 -14.99
CA GLU A 1 -22.76 21.30 -15.00
C GLU A 1 -21.73 20.53 -15.85
N TYR A 2 -21.85 19.23 -16.02
CA TYR A 2 -20.84 18.43 -16.77
C TYR A 2 -21.01 18.44 -18.30
N GLU A 3 -22.14 18.88 -18.81
CA GLU A 3 -22.46 18.81 -20.26
C GLU A 3 -21.57 19.70 -21.12
N THR A 4 -21.02 20.76 -20.56
CA THR A 4 -20.10 21.68 -21.22
C THR A 4 -18.64 21.20 -21.25
N LEU A 5 -18.31 20.15 -20.51
CA LEU A 5 -16.95 19.62 -20.45
C LEU A 5 -16.60 18.79 -21.71
N PRO A 6 -15.33 18.76 -22.12
CA PRO A 6 -14.87 17.84 -23.17
C PRO A 6 -15.28 16.39 -22.86
N PRO A 7 -15.62 15.58 -23.89
CA PRO A 7 -16.18 14.23 -23.69
C PRO A 7 -15.38 13.34 -22.75
N ALA A 8 -14.07 13.36 -22.83
CA ALA A 8 -13.20 12.56 -21.96
C ALA A 8 -13.23 12.98 -20.49
N ILE A 9 -13.26 14.30 -20.22
CA ILE A 9 -13.39 14.84 -18.87
C ILE A 9 -14.78 14.52 -18.32
N ARG A 10 -15.81 14.65 -19.15
CA ARG A 10 -17.21 14.32 -18.81
C ARG A 10 -17.34 12.85 -18.42
N ALA A 11 -16.78 11.94 -19.22
CA ALA A 11 -16.77 10.50 -18.93
C ALA A 11 -16.07 10.19 -17.60
N THR A 12 -14.93 10.82 -17.36
CA THR A 12 -14.20 10.67 -16.08
C THR A 12 -15.00 11.22 -14.91
N ALA A 13 -15.60 12.42 -15.06
CA ALA A 13 -16.44 13.02 -14.03
C ALA A 13 -17.65 12.15 -13.68
N ARG A 14 -18.35 11.59 -14.69
CA ARG A 14 -19.46 10.65 -14.48
C ARG A 14 -19.03 9.39 -13.74
N ARG A 15 -17.88 8.81 -14.08
CA ARG A 15 -17.34 7.63 -13.36
C ARG A 15 -17.02 7.95 -11.91
N VAL A 16 -16.39 9.10 -11.64
CA VAL A 16 -16.11 9.56 -10.28
C VAL A 16 -17.41 9.78 -9.53
N GLN A 17 -18.37 10.49 -10.11
CA GLN A 17 -19.68 10.74 -9.49
C GLN A 17 -20.39 9.43 -9.13
N ALA A 18 -20.47 8.49 -10.06
CA ALA A 18 -21.11 7.19 -9.81
C ALA A 18 -20.41 6.37 -8.69
N ARG A 19 -19.11 6.54 -8.52
CA ARG A 19 -18.38 5.94 -7.39
C ARG A 19 -18.68 6.65 -6.07
N VAL A 20 -18.73 7.98 -6.09
CA VAL A 20 -19.09 8.79 -4.92
C VAL A 20 -20.51 8.46 -4.48
N ASP A 21 -21.48 8.44 -5.39
CA ASP A 21 -22.88 8.15 -5.09
C ASP A 21 -23.05 6.78 -4.43
N ARG A 22 -22.35 5.76 -4.94
CA ARG A 22 -22.33 4.43 -4.29
C ARG A 22 -21.62 4.45 -2.94
N ALA A 23 -20.51 5.18 -2.83
CA ALA A 23 -19.75 5.24 -1.59
C ALA A 23 -20.48 6.01 -0.49
N THR A 24 -21.34 6.95 -0.85
CA THR A 24 -22.10 7.80 0.07
C THR A 24 -23.58 7.40 0.18
N TYR A 25 -23.99 6.28 -0.46
CA TYR A 25 -25.36 5.78 -0.34
C TYR A 25 -25.69 5.46 1.12
N HIS A 26 -26.67 6.16 1.66
CA HIS A 26 -27.18 5.92 3.00
C HIS A 26 -28.14 4.72 2.98
N GLY A 27 -27.88 3.74 3.80
CA GLY A 27 -28.67 2.52 3.87
C GLY A 27 -27.81 1.26 3.81
N ALA A 28 -28.48 0.12 3.68
CA ALA A 28 -27.82 -1.17 3.56
C ALA A 28 -27.52 -1.52 2.08
N SER A 29 -26.32 -2.01 1.81
CA SER A 29 -25.97 -2.63 0.55
C SER A 29 -25.21 -3.93 0.80
N PHE A 30 -25.35 -4.88 -0.12
CA PHE A 30 -24.73 -6.19 -0.01
C PHE A 30 -23.69 -6.36 -1.08
N THR A 31 -22.66 -7.17 -0.82
CA THR A 31 -21.63 -7.50 -1.80
C THR A 31 -21.37 -9.00 -1.73
N ALA A 32 -21.10 -9.61 -2.88
CA ALA A 32 -20.56 -10.95 -2.97
C ALA A 32 -19.40 -10.96 -3.95
N GLN A 33 -18.38 -11.73 -3.67
CA GLN A 33 -17.22 -11.88 -4.54
C GLN A 33 -16.77 -13.33 -4.52
N ALA A 34 -16.36 -13.82 -5.68
CA ALA A 34 -15.66 -15.09 -5.80
C ALA A 34 -14.49 -14.91 -6.77
N GLY A 35 -13.37 -15.54 -6.45
CA GLY A 35 -12.17 -15.48 -7.26
C GLY A 35 -11.39 -16.78 -7.22
N TYR A 36 -10.67 -17.03 -8.29
CA TYR A 36 -9.72 -18.13 -8.39
C TYR A 36 -8.46 -17.63 -9.10
N ALA A 37 -7.30 -18.00 -8.59
CA ALA A 37 -6.00 -17.77 -9.23
C ALA A 37 -5.20 -19.07 -9.20
N GLU A 38 -4.72 -19.52 -10.35
CA GLU A 38 -3.88 -20.70 -10.43
C GLU A 38 -2.58 -20.51 -9.64
N LYS A 39 -2.01 -19.31 -9.72
CA LYS A 39 -0.83 -18.91 -8.95
C LYS A 39 -0.93 -17.44 -8.57
N PRO A 40 -1.07 -17.10 -7.28
CA PRO A 40 -1.09 -15.73 -6.83
C PRO A 40 0.20 -14.98 -7.16
N THR A 41 0.09 -13.69 -7.47
CA THR A 41 1.23 -12.83 -7.80
C THR A 41 2.15 -12.65 -6.58
N ALA A 42 3.46 -12.83 -6.76
CA ALA A 42 4.45 -12.64 -5.71
C ALA A 42 4.53 -11.16 -5.28
N ILE A 43 4.71 -10.24 -6.23
CA ILE A 43 4.77 -8.80 -6.00
C ILE A 43 3.39 -8.19 -6.21
N ARG A 44 2.78 -7.62 -5.17
CA ARG A 44 1.47 -6.96 -5.22
C ARG A 44 1.63 -5.46 -5.26
N GLY A 45 1.03 -4.82 -6.25
CA GLY A 45 0.98 -3.37 -6.41
C GLY A 45 -0.30 -2.76 -5.86
N PHE A 46 -0.60 -1.52 -6.27
CA PHE A 46 -1.84 -0.84 -5.92
C PHE A 46 -3.08 -1.51 -6.50
N GLN A 47 -2.96 -2.11 -7.68
CA GLN A 47 -4.07 -2.85 -8.30
C GLN A 47 -4.33 -4.16 -7.55
N TYR A 48 -5.61 -4.50 -7.47
CA TYR A 48 -5.99 -5.76 -6.85
C TYR A 48 -5.49 -6.96 -7.66
N THR A 49 -4.89 -7.90 -6.96
CA THR A 49 -4.61 -9.26 -7.44
C THR A 49 -5.05 -10.24 -6.35
N PRO A 50 -5.52 -11.46 -6.69
CA PRO A 50 -5.84 -12.48 -5.70
C PRO A 50 -4.64 -12.73 -4.77
N ARG A 51 -4.92 -12.90 -3.48
CA ARG A 51 -3.89 -13.21 -2.48
C ARG A 51 -3.64 -14.71 -2.36
N GLU A 52 -4.69 -15.49 -2.58
CA GLU A 52 -4.70 -16.94 -2.46
C GLU A 52 -5.30 -17.57 -3.72
N GLU A 53 -5.24 -18.89 -3.84
CA GLU A 53 -5.76 -19.59 -5.03
C GLU A 53 -7.28 -19.47 -5.15
N GLY A 54 -8.03 -19.72 -4.08
CA GLY A 54 -9.48 -19.56 -4.07
C GLY A 54 -9.93 -18.58 -2.99
N GLU A 55 -10.80 -17.65 -3.36
CA GLU A 55 -11.39 -16.67 -2.45
C GLU A 55 -12.89 -16.53 -2.71
N ALA A 56 -13.70 -16.63 -1.66
CA ALA A 56 -15.13 -16.34 -1.72
C ALA A 56 -15.53 -15.45 -0.54
N SER A 57 -16.19 -14.34 -0.82
CA SER A 57 -16.58 -13.39 0.23
C SER A 57 -18.02 -12.94 0.10
N ALA A 58 -18.63 -12.67 1.25
CA ALA A 58 -19.90 -11.97 1.36
C ALA A 58 -19.74 -10.79 2.34
N GLY A 59 -20.40 -9.71 2.04
CA GLY A 59 -20.35 -8.51 2.86
C GLY A 59 -21.65 -7.74 2.91
N VAL A 60 -21.83 -7.02 3.99
CA VAL A 60 -22.90 -6.04 4.19
C VAL A 60 -22.29 -4.72 4.58
N ARG A 61 -22.71 -3.69 3.90
CA ARG A 61 -22.33 -2.31 4.20
C ARG A 61 -23.58 -1.55 4.64
N TRP A 62 -23.45 -0.77 5.70
CA TRP A 62 -24.47 0.16 6.15
C TRP A 62 -23.82 1.50 6.50
N LEU A 63 -24.39 2.57 5.98
CA LEU A 63 -23.88 3.92 6.14
C LEU A 63 -25.01 4.87 6.55
N ASN A 64 -24.72 5.73 7.53
CA ASN A 64 -25.50 6.94 7.81
C ASN A 64 -24.55 8.10 8.15
N ASP A 65 -25.11 9.24 8.60
CA ASP A 65 -24.31 10.46 8.90
C ASP A 65 -23.23 10.27 9.96
N ARG A 66 -23.38 9.30 10.86
CA ARG A 66 -22.50 9.11 12.02
C ARG A 66 -21.81 7.75 12.06
N LEU A 67 -22.47 6.72 11.53
CA LEU A 67 -21.99 5.35 11.62
C LEU A 67 -21.68 4.82 10.23
N THR A 68 -20.51 4.23 10.08
CA THR A 68 -20.13 3.41 8.94
C THR A 68 -19.89 1.98 9.41
N MET A 69 -20.46 1.01 8.71
CA MET A 69 -20.27 -0.40 8.94
C MET A 69 -20.08 -1.08 7.58
N ASP A 70 -18.94 -1.70 7.39
CA ASP A 70 -18.66 -2.60 6.26
C ASP A 70 -18.16 -3.91 6.88
N LEU A 71 -18.98 -4.95 6.88
CA LEU A 71 -18.64 -6.26 7.42
C LEU A 71 -18.50 -7.23 6.29
N ARG A 72 -17.34 -7.88 6.22
CA ARG A 72 -17.01 -8.86 5.20
C ARG A 72 -16.45 -10.12 5.83
N VAL A 73 -16.89 -11.26 5.33
CA VAL A 73 -16.31 -12.57 5.64
C VAL A 73 -15.83 -13.17 4.34
N THR A 74 -14.59 -13.61 4.33
CA THR A 74 -13.93 -14.26 3.18
C THR A 74 -13.45 -15.63 3.61
N GLY A 75 -13.90 -16.67 2.90
CA GLY A 75 -13.32 -18.00 2.93
C GLY A 75 -12.25 -18.10 1.84
N VAL A 76 -11.12 -18.72 2.16
CA VAL A 76 -10.01 -18.92 1.21
C VAL A 76 -9.57 -20.39 1.20
N SER A 77 -9.09 -20.85 0.04
CA SER A 77 -8.40 -22.13 -0.09
C SER A 77 -6.91 -21.92 -0.16
N ASP A 78 -6.15 -22.89 0.34
CA ASP A 78 -4.68 -22.85 0.37
C ASP A 78 -4.11 -21.56 0.98
N ALA A 79 -4.64 -21.19 2.15
CA ALA A 79 -4.26 -20.00 2.87
C ALA A 79 -2.77 -20.01 3.21
N SER A 80 -1.98 -19.16 2.61
CA SER A 80 -0.52 -19.06 2.80
C SER A 80 -0.12 -18.75 4.24
N ASP A 81 -1.03 -18.19 5.05
CA ASP A 81 -0.85 -17.87 6.48
C ASP A 81 -1.65 -18.80 7.41
N GLY A 82 -2.22 -19.88 6.90
CA GLY A 82 -3.01 -20.87 7.65
C GLY A 82 -4.35 -20.33 8.18
N LYS A 83 -4.89 -19.24 7.60
CA LYS A 83 -6.16 -18.63 8.01
C LYS A 83 -7.20 -18.69 6.88
N ASP A 84 -8.01 -19.75 6.91
CA ASP A 84 -9.01 -20.04 5.87
C ASP A 84 -10.23 -19.12 5.94
N VAL A 85 -10.49 -18.49 7.10
CA VAL A 85 -11.57 -17.52 7.27
C VAL A 85 -11.00 -16.18 7.70
N ARG A 86 -11.39 -15.13 6.99
CA ARG A 86 -10.83 -13.79 7.15
C ARG A 86 -11.93 -12.73 7.22
N ALA A 87 -11.66 -11.67 7.98
CA ALA A 87 -12.50 -10.47 8.05
C ALA A 87 -11.92 -9.29 7.24
N ASP A 88 -10.98 -9.57 6.33
CA ASP A 88 -10.28 -8.55 5.54
C ASP A 88 -11.29 -7.72 4.72
N GLY A 89 -11.17 -6.39 4.80
CA GLY A 89 -12.11 -5.45 4.22
C GLY A 89 -13.22 -4.99 5.17
N SER A 90 -13.23 -5.47 6.44
CA SER A 90 -14.22 -5.06 7.43
C SER A 90 -13.82 -3.78 8.16
N GLU A 91 -14.82 -2.93 8.42
CA GLU A 91 -14.67 -1.71 9.20
C GLU A 91 -15.98 -1.38 9.93
N VAL A 92 -15.90 -0.97 11.20
CA VAL A 92 -16.99 -0.35 11.94
C VAL A 92 -16.47 0.95 12.52
N GLY A 93 -17.06 2.07 12.11
CA GLY A 93 -16.58 3.40 12.44
C GLY A 93 -17.69 4.35 12.90
N LEU A 94 -17.30 5.27 13.79
CA LEU A 94 -18.13 6.35 14.31
C LEU A 94 -17.51 7.69 13.91
N ARG A 95 -18.31 8.53 13.27
CA ARG A 95 -17.93 9.90 12.92
C ARG A 95 -18.23 10.85 14.06
N LEU A 96 -17.20 11.53 14.54
CA LEU A 96 -17.27 12.58 15.57
C LEU A 96 -16.64 13.86 15.02
N GLY A 97 -17.44 14.86 14.72
CA GLY A 97 -17.01 16.07 14.04
C GLY A 97 -16.46 15.76 12.64
N ASN A 98 -15.21 16.18 12.38
CA ASN A 98 -14.53 15.93 11.11
C ASN A 98 -13.56 14.72 11.17
N PHE A 99 -13.79 13.79 12.11
CA PHE A 99 -12.98 12.58 12.24
C PHE A 99 -13.86 11.34 12.34
N THR A 100 -13.44 10.28 11.67
CA THR A 100 -13.99 8.93 11.83
C THR A 100 -13.00 8.09 12.64
N TYR A 101 -13.49 7.50 13.72
CA TYR A 101 -12.80 6.52 14.54
C TYR A 101 -13.37 5.14 14.24
N ALA A 102 -12.54 4.16 13.94
CA ALA A 102 -13.04 2.85 13.52
C ALA A 102 -12.18 1.68 14.04
N LEU A 103 -12.84 0.53 14.20
CA LEU A 103 -12.20 -0.77 14.20
C LEU A 103 -12.14 -1.22 12.73
N SER A 104 -10.94 -1.48 12.22
CA SER A 104 -10.73 -1.64 10.78
C SER A 104 -9.72 -2.73 10.47
N VAL A 105 -10.10 -3.61 9.54
CA VAL A 105 -9.23 -4.63 8.90
C VAL A 105 -9.20 -4.35 7.40
N THR A 106 -8.93 -3.10 7.03
CA THR A 106 -8.92 -2.66 5.62
C THR A 106 -7.51 -2.43 5.11
N ASP A 107 -7.31 -2.66 3.82
CA ASP A 107 -6.05 -2.35 3.14
C ASP A 107 -5.72 -0.86 3.24
N ARG A 108 -4.43 -0.55 3.37
CA ARG A 108 -3.90 0.81 3.51
C ARG A 108 -2.71 1.00 2.61
N TRP A 109 -2.72 2.07 1.83
CA TRP A 109 -1.64 2.44 0.92
C TRP A 109 -1.13 3.83 1.26
N TRP A 110 0.15 3.93 1.67
CA TRP A 110 0.77 5.18 2.08
C TRP A 110 1.98 5.53 1.22
N GLY A 111 1.72 6.11 0.10
CA GLY A 111 2.71 6.53 -0.88
C GLY A 111 2.07 6.96 -2.18
N PRO A 112 2.80 7.65 -3.05
CA PRO A 112 2.32 8.15 -4.32
C PRO A 112 2.45 7.14 -5.47
N GLY A 113 3.15 6.01 -5.23
CA GLY A 113 3.48 5.02 -6.25
C GLY A 113 2.29 4.22 -6.76
N TRP A 114 2.41 3.69 -7.96
CA TRP A 114 1.44 2.86 -8.65
C TRP A 114 1.71 1.37 -8.48
N ASP A 115 2.98 1.00 -8.47
CA ASP A 115 3.39 -0.39 -8.28
C ASP A 115 3.83 -0.67 -6.84
N GLY A 116 4.46 0.30 -6.19
CA GLY A 116 4.96 0.16 -4.84
C GLY A 116 4.59 1.28 -3.88
N SER A 117 4.66 0.96 -2.58
CA SER A 117 4.74 1.92 -1.48
C SER A 117 5.74 1.40 -0.46
N LEU A 118 6.69 2.24 -0.09
CA LEU A 118 7.82 1.80 0.74
C LEU A 118 7.46 1.60 2.21
N ILE A 119 6.39 2.26 2.72
CA ILE A 119 6.07 2.21 4.14
C ILE A 119 4.83 1.37 4.46
N LEU A 120 3.79 1.44 3.64
CA LEU A 120 2.56 0.65 3.84
C LEU A 120 1.89 0.39 2.50
N SER A 121 1.85 -0.86 2.11
CA SER A 121 1.30 -1.34 0.84
C SER A 121 0.23 -2.41 1.03
N ASN A 122 -0.27 -2.95 -0.08
CA ASN A 122 -1.22 -4.06 -0.10
C ASN A 122 -0.53 -5.44 -0.17
N SER A 123 0.79 -5.52 0.03
CA SER A 123 1.51 -6.79 -0.05
C SER A 123 1.14 -7.74 1.09
N ALA A 124 1.23 -7.27 2.35
CA ALA A 124 0.68 -8.00 3.49
C ALA A 124 -0.84 -7.86 3.55
N ARG A 125 -1.49 -8.76 4.29
CA ARG A 125 -2.89 -8.60 4.69
C ARG A 125 -3.05 -7.37 5.60
N PRO A 126 -4.25 -6.77 5.67
CA PRO A 126 -4.47 -5.65 6.57
C PRO A 126 -4.34 -6.07 8.03
N ILE A 127 -3.55 -5.32 8.80
CA ILE A 127 -3.42 -5.49 10.25
C ILE A 127 -4.70 -4.95 10.90
N PRO A 128 -5.40 -5.75 11.75
CA PRO A 128 -6.53 -5.29 12.53
C PRO A 128 -6.12 -4.11 13.43
N ALA A 129 -6.83 -3.01 13.37
CA ALA A 129 -6.43 -1.79 14.07
C ALA A 129 -7.63 -0.93 14.48
N ILE A 130 -7.44 -0.18 15.57
CA ILE A 130 -8.20 1.04 15.84
C ILE A 130 -7.62 2.12 14.95
N THR A 131 -8.46 2.84 14.23
CA THR A 131 -8.03 3.87 13.29
C THR A 131 -8.73 5.19 13.56
N MET A 132 -8.06 6.27 13.23
CA MET A 132 -8.61 7.61 13.17
C MET A 132 -8.26 8.21 11.81
N ARG A 133 -9.25 8.78 11.13
CA ARG A 133 -9.04 9.51 9.87
C ARG A 133 -9.86 10.78 9.81
N ARG A 134 -9.31 11.80 9.20
CA ARG A 134 -10.03 13.03 8.89
C ARG A 134 -10.90 12.83 7.64
N ASP A 135 -12.15 13.30 7.69
CA ASP A 135 -13.12 13.05 6.63
C ASP A 135 -13.18 14.15 5.57
N VAL A 136 -13.16 15.41 5.98
CA VAL A 136 -13.27 16.55 5.06
C VAL A 136 -11.96 17.31 5.00
N LEU A 137 -11.38 17.38 3.79
CA LEU A 137 -10.07 17.96 3.54
C LEU A 137 -10.19 19.47 3.29
N THR A 138 -10.24 20.26 4.34
CA THR A 138 -10.23 21.73 4.29
C THR A 138 -8.91 22.29 4.80
N PRO A 139 -8.49 23.48 4.36
CA PRO A 139 -7.35 24.18 4.94
C PRO A 139 -7.57 24.50 6.43
N PHE A 140 -6.50 24.81 7.12
CA PHE A 140 -6.60 25.37 8.47
C PHE A 140 -7.18 26.80 8.40
N GLU A 141 -8.04 27.14 9.36
CA GLU A 141 -8.55 28.50 9.51
C GLU A 141 -7.49 29.46 10.05
N THR A 142 -6.51 28.93 10.79
CA THR A 142 -5.40 29.66 11.36
C THR A 142 -4.47 30.19 10.27
N LYS A 143 -4.29 31.51 10.17
CA LYS A 143 -3.54 32.17 9.08
C LYS A 143 -2.12 31.65 8.87
N TRP A 144 -1.41 31.32 9.95
CA TRP A 144 -0.04 30.81 9.87
C TRP A 144 0.08 29.34 9.44
N LEU A 145 -1.03 28.58 9.44
CA LEU A 145 -1.10 27.21 8.88
C LEU A 145 -1.88 27.14 7.56
N ALA A 146 -2.55 28.21 7.17
CA ALA A 146 -3.40 28.22 5.95
C ALA A 146 -2.59 27.91 4.68
N TRP A 147 -1.29 28.15 4.66
CA TRP A 147 -0.38 27.84 3.55
C TRP A 147 -0.23 26.34 3.29
N LEU A 148 -0.52 25.48 4.27
CA LEU A 148 -0.53 24.02 4.08
C LEU A 148 -1.64 23.58 3.10
N GLY A 149 -2.66 24.43 2.89
CA GLY A 149 -3.78 24.08 2.05
C GLY A 149 -4.65 22.96 2.64
N PRO A 150 -5.43 22.23 1.81
CA PRO A 150 -6.19 21.08 2.26
C PRO A 150 -5.26 20.01 2.83
N TRP A 151 -5.66 19.42 3.96
CA TRP A 151 -4.86 18.42 4.65
C TRP A 151 -5.68 17.22 5.10
N ASP A 152 -5.01 16.07 5.22
CA ASP A 152 -5.52 14.79 5.71
C ASP A 152 -4.65 14.28 6.85
N PHE A 153 -5.27 13.63 7.82
CA PHE A 153 -4.55 12.94 8.89
C PHE A 153 -5.15 11.58 9.12
N ARG A 154 -4.29 10.59 9.21
CA ARG A 154 -4.63 9.20 9.49
C ARG A 154 -3.71 8.64 10.55
N MET A 155 -4.29 7.87 11.46
CA MET A 155 -3.57 7.15 12.50
C MET A 155 -4.15 5.76 12.63
N MET A 156 -3.32 4.79 12.97
CA MET A 156 -3.71 3.44 13.29
C MET A 156 -2.90 2.88 14.47
N TRP A 157 -3.57 2.04 15.23
CA TRP A 157 -2.96 1.25 16.30
C TRP A 157 -3.53 -0.15 16.21
N GLY A 158 -2.71 -1.13 15.86
CA GLY A 158 -3.10 -2.51 15.69
C GLY A 158 -2.22 -3.47 16.47
N GLU A 159 -2.63 -4.72 16.51
CA GLU A 159 -1.86 -5.84 17.08
C GLU A 159 -1.50 -6.81 15.96
N MET A 160 -0.26 -7.26 15.95
CA MET A 160 0.24 -8.21 14.97
C MET A 160 0.13 -9.65 15.53
N GLU A 161 0.50 -10.62 14.71
CA GLU A 161 0.42 -12.05 15.04
C GLU A 161 1.33 -12.45 16.21
N SER A 162 0.95 -13.57 16.87
CA SER A 162 1.74 -14.19 17.95
C SER A 162 2.87 -15.07 17.42
N ASP A 163 2.76 -15.62 16.21
CA ASP A 163 3.77 -16.50 15.60
C ASP A 163 4.86 -15.66 14.92
N ARG A 164 5.70 -15.04 15.74
CA ARG A 164 6.84 -14.21 15.33
C ARG A 164 7.86 -14.05 16.44
N ALA A 165 9.03 -13.50 16.13
CA ALA A 165 10.16 -13.41 17.07
C ALA A 165 9.85 -12.63 18.36
N VAL A 166 9.03 -11.60 18.29
CA VAL A 166 8.40 -10.92 19.43
C VAL A 166 6.90 -11.09 19.27
N PRO A 167 6.23 -11.97 20.02
CA PRO A 167 4.81 -12.24 19.86
C PRO A 167 3.93 -11.02 20.19
N ASN A 168 2.81 -10.86 19.46
CA ASN A 168 1.78 -9.86 19.70
C ASN A 168 2.31 -8.41 19.82
N PRO A 169 3.24 -7.94 18.97
CA PRO A 169 3.68 -6.57 19.05
C PRO A 169 2.58 -5.66 18.51
N ASN A 170 2.54 -4.45 19.04
CA ASN A 170 1.68 -3.42 18.48
C ASN A 170 2.29 -2.83 17.21
N PHE A 171 1.43 -2.51 16.26
CA PHE A 171 1.77 -1.77 15.05
C PHE A 171 1.11 -0.40 15.10
N PHE A 172 1.93 0.61 15.28
CA PHE A 172 1.52 2.02 15.21
C PHE A 172 1.79 2.57 13.83
N GLY A 173 0.91 3.44 13.34
CA GLY A 173 1.13 4.19 12.11
C GLY A 173 0.43 5.54 12.14
N MET A 174 1.08 6.56 11.61
CA MET A 174 0.48 7.88 11.36
C MET A 174 0.92 8.44 10.02
N ARG A 175 0.02 9.16 9.37
CA ARG A 175 0.29 9.87 8.12
C ARG A 175 -0.41 11.23 8.11
N PHE A 176 0.32 12.24 7.69
CA PHE A 176 -0.17 13.60 7.45
C PHE A 176 0.10 13.98 6.01
N ASN A 177 -0.96 14.22 5.23
CA ASN A 177 -0.86 14.74 3.86
C ASN A 177 -1.34 16.17 3.82
N PHE A 178 -0.72 16.99 3.00
CA PHE A 178 -1.15 18.36 2.79
C PHE A 178 -0.83 18.82 1.37
N ARG A 179 -1.60 19.80 0.89
CA ARG A 179 -1.50 20.30 -0.48
C ARG A 179 -1.28 21.81 -0.46
N PRO A 180 -0.02 22.27 -0.33
CA PRO A 180 0.31 23.70 -0.26
C PRO A 180 0.09 24.44 -1.59
N HIS A 181 0.04 23.69 -2.68
CA HIS A 181 -0.29 24.20 -4.03
C HIS A 181 -1.17 23.17 -4.75
N PRO A 182 -2.11 23.60 -5.64
CA PRO A 182 -2.96 22.65 -6.39
C PRO A 182 -2.20 21.56 -7.15
N SER A 183 -0.96 21.84 -7.55
CA SER A 183 -0.09 20.90 -8.26
C SER A 183 0.82 20.07 -7.34
N LEU A 184 0.91 20.38 -6.05
CA LEU A 184 1.87 19.73 -5.14
C LEU A 184 1.17 19.13 -3.93
N GLU A 185 1.33 17.84 -3.75
CA GLU A 185 0.93 17.10 -2.55
C GLU A 185 2.18 16.56 -1.85
N ILE A 186 2.21 16.67 -0.54
CA ILE A 186 3.30 16.19 0.32
C ILE A 186 2.69 15.29 1.39
N GLY A 187 3.32 14.13 1.60
CA GLY A 187 2.97 13.16 2.63
C GLY A 187 4.12 12.97 3.62
N LEU A 188 3.80 13.00 4.91
CA LEU A 188 4.71 12.63 5.99
C LEU A 188 4.14 11.36 6.65
N SER A 189 4.94 10.32 6.78
CA SER A 189 4.50 9.04 7.33
C SER A 189 5.48 8.54 8.38
N ARG A 190 4.94 7.89 9.40
CA ARG A 190 5.71 7.14 10.39
C ARG A 190 4.97 5.87 10.76
N THR A 191 5.71 4.78 10.94
CA THR A 191 5.21 3.52 11.50
C THR A 191 6.20 2.97 12.51
N ALA A 192 5.69 2.17 13.45
CA ALA A 192 6.52 1.51 14.46
C ALA A 192 5.93 0.15 14.85
N GLN A 193 6.78 -0.85 14.98
CA GLN A 193 6.50 -2.08 15.72
C GLN A 193 7.05 -1.88 17.12
N MET A 194 6.23 -2.02 18.13
CA MET A 194 6.60 -1.77 19.52
C MET A 194 5.85 -2.70 20.46
N CYS A 195 6.21 -2.71 21.75
CA CYS A 195 5.56 -3.62 22.70
C CYS A 195 5.73 -5.11 22.31
N GLY A 196 4.79 -5.96 22.71
CA GLY A 196 4.83 -7.41 22.53
C GLY A 196 5.39 -8.13 23.76
N GLU A 197 5.38 -9.46 23.73
CA GLU A 197 5.80 -10.26 24.86
C GLU A 197 7.27 -10.03 25.22
N GLY A 198 7.52 -9.70 26.48
CA GLY A 198 8.87 -9.43 27.01
C GLY A 198 9.48 -8.09 26.60
N ARG A 199 8.68 -7.17 26.02
CA ARG A 199 9.14 -5.83 25.64
C ARG A 199 8.45 -4.73 26.46
N PRO A 200 9.12 -3.60 26.71
CA PRO A 200 8.51 -2.47 27.39
C PRO A 200 7.33 -1.92 26.59
N CYS A 201 6.25 -1.56 27.30
CA CYS A 201 5.01 -1.07 26.70
C CYS A 201 4.33 -0.04 27.58
N ASP A 202 5.05 0.97 28.01
CA ASP A 202 4.56 2.06 28.82
C ASP A 202 4.47 3.36 28.02
N LEU A 203 3.85 4.37 28.61
CA LEU A 203 3.64 5.67 27.95
C LEU A 203 4.96 6.40 27.69
N GLU A 204 5.98 6.19 28.53
CA GLU A 204 7.30 6.79 28.34
C GLU A 204 7.98 6.19 27.09
N THR A 205 7.96 4.88 26.94
CA THR A 205 8.45 4.18 25.74
C THR A 205 7.75 4.68 24.47
N PHE A 206 6.41 4.85 24.54
CA PHE A 206 5.67 5.41 23.42
C PHE A 206 6.08 6.84 23.07
N TRP A 207 6.25 7.72 24.09
CA TRP A 207 6.69 9.09 23.84
C TRP A 207 8.12 9.17 23.31
N ARG A 208 9.04 8.36 23.85
CA ARG A 208 10.42 8.28 23.34
C ARG A 208 10.42 7.87 21.88
N MET A 209 9.66 6.82 21.52
CA MET A 209 9.45 6.39 20.14
C MET A 209 8.91 7.53 19.28
N LEU A 210 7.86 8.22 19.71
CA LEU A 210 7.21 9.26 18.92
C LEU A 210 8.12 10.47 18.63
N ILE A 211 9.04 10.80 19.53
CA ILE A 211 9.98 11.93 19.36
C ILE A 211 11.34 11.50 18.78
N GLY A 212 11.52 10.20 18.43
CA GLY A 212 12.78 9.67 17.91
C GLY A 212 13.92 9.69 18.92
N ASN A 213 13.65 9.34 20.16
CA ASN A 213 14.60 9.38 21.28
C ASN A 213 14.70 8.01 21.99
N ASP A 214 14.47 6.94 21.27
CA ASP A 214 14.44 5.58 21.81
C ASP A 214 15.73 4.76 21.55
N ASN A 215 16.62 5.25 20.68
CA ASN A 215 17.92 4.64 20.37
C ASN A 215 19.09 5.20 21.21
N ILE A 216 18.82 5.90 22.30
CA ILE A 216 19.87 6.45 23.16
C ILE A 216 20.35 5.36 24.13
N VAL A 217 21.61 5.00 23.99
CA VAL A 217 22.35 4.22 24.99
C VAL A 217 22.56 5.10 26.20
N ASP A 218 21.78 4.89 27.26
CA ASP A 218 22.10 5.46 28.57
C ASP A 218 23.40 4.80 29.06
N ASP A 219 24.43 5.61 29.29
CA ASP A 219 25.72 5.25 29.88
C ASP A 219 26.70 4.37 29.08
N GLY A 220 26.51 4.13 27.79
CA GLY A 220 27.56 3.55 26.90
C GLY A 220 28.00 2.10 27.24
N ILE A 221 27.29 1.37 28.11
CA ILE A 221 27.62 0.03 28.52
C ILE A 221 26.39 -0.88 28.38
N GLY A 222 26.28 -1.58 27.25
CA GLY A 222 25.26 -2.61 26.99
C GLY A 222 24.72 -2.53 25.55
N PRO A 223 24.03 -3.57 25.05
CA PRO A 223 23.30 -3.45 23.81
C PRO A 223 22.22 -2.38 23.99
N PRO A 224 22.01 -1.49 23.01
CA PRO A 224 20.97 -0.48 23.10
C PRO A 224 19.63 -1.18 23.35
N GLU A 225 18.90 -0.73 24.37
CA GLU A 225 17.50 -1.11 24.53
C GLU A 225 16.74 -0.45 23.38
N ASP A 226 16.65 -1.16 22.27
CA ASP A 226 15.92 -0.73 21.09
C ASP A 226 14.46 -1.19 21.24
N PRO A 227 13.58 -0.34 21.79
CA PRO A 227 12.22 -0.73 22.16
C PRO A 227 11.27 -0.83 20.97
N SER A 228 11.67 -0.34 19.79
CA SER A 228 10.78 -0.27 18.64
C SER A 228 11.52 -0.38 17.30
N ASN A 229 10.88 -0.98 16.30
CA ASN A 229 11.32 -0.98 14.91
C ASN A 229 10.53 0.08 14.14
N GLN A 230 11.19 1.15 13.72
CA GLN A 230 10.56 2.33 13.18
C GLN A 230 10.95 2.60 11.74
N LEU A 231 9.95 3.09 10.97
CA LEU A 231 10.14 3.66 9.65
C LEU A 231 9.50 5.03 9.61
N ALA A 232 10.20 6.01 9.06
CA ALA A 232 9.67 7.35 8.86
C ALA A 232 10.12 7.92 7.53
N GLY A 233 9.31 8.77 6.92
CA GLY A 233 9.71 9.40 5.69
C GLY A 233 8.72 10.37 5.10
N ILE A 234 9.11 10.84 3.94
CA ILE A 234 8.40 11.85 3.16
C ILE A 234 8.14 11.33 1.76
N ASP A 235 7.01 11.72 1.23
CA ASP A 235 6.70 11.56 -0.18
C ASP A 235 6.11 12.84 -0.75
N PHE A 236 6.20 12.97 -2.06
CA PHE A 236 5.56 14.06 -2.78
C PHE A 236 5.00 13.59 -4.12
N ARG A 237 4.00 14.31 -4.60
CA ARG A 237 3.45 14.20 -5.95
C ARG A 237 3.27 15.59 -6.54
N TRP A 238 3.96 15.86 -7.65
CA TRP A 238 3.85 17.12 -8.37
C TRP A 238 3.20 16.89 -9.73
N SER A 239 1.99 17.43 -9.91
CA SER A 239 1.16 17.23 -11.10
C SER A 239 0.88 18.55 -11.80
N ASN A 240 1.03 18.54 -13.12
CA ASN A 240 0.73 19.70 -13.95
C ASN A 240 0.39 19.23 -15.38
N THR A 241 0.05 20.18 -16.25
CA THR A 241 -0.09 19.93 -17.68
C THR A 241 1.13 20.51 -18.39
N TRP A 242 1.96 19.62 -18.95
CA TRP A 242 3.11 20.00 -19.76
C TRP A 242 2.87 19.58 -21.20
N PHE A 243 3.11 20.47 -22.15
CA PHE A 243 2.91 20.24 -23.59
C PHE A 243 1.49 19.75 -23.95
N GLY A 244 0.50 20.18 -23.18
CA GLY A 244 -0.89 19.75 -23.35
C GLY A 244 -1.23 18.36 -22.80
N VAL A 245 -0.28 17.68 -22.15
CA VAL A 245 -0.46 16.37 -21.51
C VAL A 245 -0.45 16.51 -20.00
N PRO A 246 -1.49 16.06 -19.27
CA PRO A 246 -1.44 15.95 -17.82
C PRO A 246 -0.39 14.91 -17.39
N MET A 247 0.56 15.35 -16.59
CA MET A 247 1.67 14.53 -16.10
C MET A 247 1.84 14.72 -14.59
N ALA A 248 2.45 13.75 -13.94
CA ALA A 248 2.88 13.89 -12.55
C ALA A 248 4.25 13.23 -12.37
N PHE A 249 5.06 13.85 -11.53
CA PHE A 249 6.27 13.26 -10.97
C PHE A 249 6.01 12.96 -9.49
N TYR A 250 6.50 11.85 -9.00
CA TYR A 250 6.36 11.49 -7.61
C TYR A 250 7.60 10.77 -7.10
N ALA A 251 7.82 10.91 -5.79
CA ALA A 251 8.86 10.14 -5.10
C ALA A 251 8.47 9.90 -3.65
N GLN A 252 9.05 8.85 -3.08
CA GLN A 252 8.98 8.51 -1.67
C GLN A 252 10.36 8.14 -1.18
N GLY A 253 10.76 8.69 -0.03
CA GLY A 253 11.96 8.32 0.69
C GLY A 253 11.59 7.90 2.11
N ILE A 254 11.94 6.69 2.50
CA ILE A 254 11.69 6.14 3.84
C ILE A 254 13.01 5.81 4.47
N GLY A 255 13.25 6.35 5.66
CA GLY A 255 14.42 6.07 6.46
C GLY A 255 14.09 5.09 7.57
N GLU A 256 15.04 4.25 7.84
CA GLU A 256 15.18 3.39 9.00
C GLU A 256 16.49 3.77 9.69
N ASP A 257 16.60 3.52 10.98
CA ASP A 257 17.72 3.89 11.84
C ASP A 257 17.91 5.41 11.98
N GLU A 258 17.70 5.85 13.16
CA GLU A 258 17.89 7.25 13.56
C GLU A 258 19.31 7.44 14.10
N ALA A 259 20.08 8.35 13.52
CA ALA A 259 21.19 8.96 14.21
C ALA A 259 20.78 10.40 14.54
N ASP A 260 20.86 10.78 15.81
CA ASP A 260 20.49 12.11 16.28
C ASP A 260 19.06 12.59 15.85
N ARG A 261 18.06 11.68 15.89
CA ARG A 261 16.63 11.93 15.61
C ARG A 261 16.25 12.08 14.13
N LEU A 262 17.16 11.88 13.20
CA LEU A 262 16.87 11.90 11.76
C LEU A 262 17.33 10.60 11.11
N PRO A 263 16.54 10.06 10.17
CA PRO A 263 16.97 8.92 9.37
C PRO A 263 18.24 9.23 8.60
N THR A 264 19.23 8.34 8.67
CA THR A 264 20.52 8.50 7.98
C THR A 264 20.63 7.66 6.72
N SER A 265 19.82 6.63 6.57
CA SER A 265 19.83 5.71 5.44
C SER A 265 18.42 5.55 4.88
N PHE A 266 18.26 5.75 3.59
CA PHE A 266 16.97 5.75 2.93
C PHE A 266 16.84 4.61 1.92
N ILE A 267 15.64 4.02 1.87
CA ILE A 267 15.09 3.33 0.71
C ILE A 267 14.27 4.34 -0.10
N VAL A 268 14.25 4.18 -1.42
CA VAL A 268 13.66 5.21 -2.29
C VAL A 268 12.78 4.59 -3.38
N LEU A 269 11.76 5.34 -3.76
CA LEU A 269 10.89 5.08 -4.90
C LEU A 269 10.67 6.39 -5.64
N GLY A 270 10.68 6.33 -6.97
CA GLY A 270 10.34 7.48 -7.79
C GLY A 270 9.68 7.06 -9.09
N GLY A 271 8.85 7.93 -9.63
CA GLY A 271 8.15 7.64 -10.86
C GLY A 271 7.58 8.87 -11.57
N ILE A 272 7.12 8.59 -12.77
CA ILE A 272 6.41 9.53 -13.63
C ILE A 272 5.09 8.91 -14.08
N GLU A 273 4.08 9.73 -14.17
CA GLU A 273 2.77 9.37 -14.69
C GLU A 273 2.35 10.36 -15.77
N LEU A 274 1.68 9.86 -16.78
CA LEU A 274 1.02 10.69 -17.78
C LEU A 274 -0.37 10.15 -18.09
N SER A 275 -1.30 11.08 -18.42
CA SER A 275 -2.67 10.76 -18.78
C SER A 275 -2.97 11.20 -20.20
N THR A 276 -3.53 10.28 -20.98
CA THR A 276 -3.99 10.53 -22.34
C THR A 276 -5.43 10.05 -22.50
N TRP A 277 -6.11 10.49 -23.56
CA TRP A 277 -7.49 10.08 -23.82
C TRP A 277 -7.84 10.14 -25.30
N VAL A 278 -8.76 9.28 -25.69
CA VAL A 278 -9.37 9.30 -27.03
C VAL A 278 -10.63 10.16 -26.98
N LYS A 279 -10.60 11.31 -27.63
CA LYS A 279 -11.71 12.30 -27.58
C LYS A 279 -13.05 11.72 -28.05
N ALA A 280 -13.05 10.87 -29.07
CA ALA A 280 -14.27 10.31 -29.65
C ALA A 280 -15.02 9.34 -28.73
N SER A 281 -14.29 8.50 -27.98
CA SER A 281 -14.87 7.44 -27.13
C SER A 281 -14.88 7.79 -25.63
N GLY A 282 -14.24 8.88 -25.21
CA GLY A 282 -14.08 9.19 -23.79
C GLY A 282 -13.15 8.22 -23.06
N THR A 283 -12.51 7.28 -23.76
CA THR A 283 -11.56 6.34 -23.18
C THR A 283 -10.33 7.08 -22.68
N SER A 284 -9.99 6.87 -21.42
CA SER A 284 -8.80 7.43 -20.80
C SER A 284 -7.74 6.39 -20.58
N PHE A 285 -6.49 6.79 -20.74
CA PHE A 285 -5.30 5.99 -20.46
C PHE A 285 -4.46 6.70 -19.44
N ARG A 286 -3.93 5.94 -18.50
CA ARG A 286 -2.91 6.37 -17.55
C ARG A 286 -1.71 5.46 -17.70
N TRP A 287 -0.57 6.06 -17.94
CA TRP A 287 0.71 5.40 -18.11
C TRP A 287 1.60 5.78 -16.94
N PHE A 288 2.39 4.86 -16.45
CA PHE A 288 3.39 5.17 -15.44
C PHE A 288 4.68 4.39 -15.65
N ALA A 289 5.77 4.98 -15.21
CA ALA A 289 7.06 4.33 -15.05
C ALA A 289 7.53 4.60 -13.62
N GLU A 290 7.99 3.56 -12.93
CA GLU A 290 8.37 3.61 -11.52
C GLU A 290 9.65 2.82 -11.30
N VAL A 291 10.52 3.32 -10.44
CA VAL A 291 11.72 2.61 -9.98
C VAL A 291 11.70 2.63 -8.45
N ALA A 292 11.89 1.48 -7.84
CA ALA A 292 11.97 1.32 -6.40
C ALA A 292 13.26 0.59 -6.01
N GLY A 293 14.00 1.15 -5.06
CA GLY A 293 15.15 0.54 -4.44
C GLY A 293 14.94 0.37 -2.95
N THR A 294 14.94 -0.87 -2.48
CA THR A 294 14.66 -1.21 -1.08
C THR A 294 15.89 -1.64 -0.28
N SER A 295 17.10 -1.37 -0.78
CA SER A 295 18.35 -1.47 0.01
C SER A 295 18.61 -0.16 0.73
N LYS A 296 19.02 -0.19 2.00
CA LYS A 296 19.44 1.03 2.71
C LYS A 296 20.62 1.70 2.02
N GLY A 297 20.58 3.03 1.96
CA GLY A 297 21.68 3.82 1.41
C GLY A 297 21.87 3.66 -0.10
N ILE A 298 20.81 3.38 -0.86
CA ILE A 298 20.87 3.21 -2.32
C ILE A 298 21.45 4.44 -3.05
N LEU A 299 21.36 5.61 -2.43
CA LEU A 299 21.93 6.87 -2.95
C LEU A 299 23.33 7.20 -2.39
N SER A 300 23.87 6.35 -1.52
CA SER A 300 25.15 6.56 -0.82
C SER A 300 25.88 5.24 -0.60
N ASP A 301 26.20 4.90 0.64
CA ASP A 301 26.83 3.63 1.03
C ASP A 301 25.75 2.55 1.19
N GLN A 302 25.54 1.76 0.14
CA GLN A 302 24.53 0.73 0.09
C GLN A 302 24.80 -0.38 1.12
N ARG A 303 23.76 -0.70 1.92
CA ARG A 303 23.79 -1.77 2.91
C ARG A 303 22.70 -2.77 2.59
N PHE A 304 23.08 -4.05 2.55
CA PHE A 304 22.17 -5.15 2.32
C PHE A 304 21.75 -5.84 3.61
N ASN A 305 20.69 -6.64 3.56
CA ASN A 305 20.07 -7.38 4.68
C ASN A 305 19.72 -6.51 5.88
N SER A 306 19.45 -5.24 5.66
CA SER A 306 19.18 -4.26 6.71
C SER A 306 17.84 -3.56 6.57
N ALA A 307 17.40 -3.23 5.35
CA ALA A 307 16.10 -2.62 5.14
C ALA A 307 14.97 -3.56 5.56
N TYR A 308 13.96 -3.06 6.27
CA TYR A 308 12.83 -3.83 6.81
C TYR A 308 13.20 -4.92 7.83
N ASN A 309 14.49 -5.10 8.13
CA ASN A 309 15.00 -6.05 9.10
C ASN A 309 15.41 -5.34 10.39
N HIS A 310 15.30 -6.01 11.52
CA HIS A 310 15.55 -5.41 12.82
C HIS A 310 16.21 -6.42 13.77
N VAL A 311 17.09 -5.94 14.66
CA VAL A 311 17.85 -6.79 15.59
C VAL A 311 16.97 -7.41 16.67
N THR A 312 15.97 -6.69 17.14
CA THR A 312 15.03 -7.11 18.19
C THR A 312 13.78 -7.74 17.58
N TYR A 313 13.08 -7.03 16.71
CA TYR A 313 11.90 -7.54 16.00
C TYR A 313 12.32 -8.37 14.78
N ARG A 314 12.98 -9.50 15.03
CA ARG A 314 13.73 -10.29 14.03
C ARG A 314 12.90 -10.83 12.87
N THR A 315 11.59 -10.96 13.01
CA THR A 315 10.69 -11.24 11.88
C THR A 315 10.67 -10.09 10.86
N GLY A 316 11.14 -8.91 11.28
CA GLY A 316 11.21 -7.72 10.45
C GLY A 316 9.86 -7.03 10.24
N TYR A 317 9.83 -6.13 9.28
CA TYR A 317 8.65 -5.33 8.91
C TYR A 317 7.67 -6.14 8.06
N ARG A 318 7.26 -7.29 8.57
CA ARG A 318 6.39 -8.27 7.90
C ARG A 318 5.20 -8.62 8.78
N TYR A 319 4.08 -8.97 8.16
CA TYR A 319 2.87 -9.45 8.82
C TYR A 319 2.40 -10.73 8.14
N ARG A 320 2.27 -11.82 8.90
CA ARG A 320 1.89 -13.15 8.41
C ARG A 320 2.72 -13.59 7.20
N GLY A 321 4.06 -13.47 7.32
CA GLY A 321 5.00 -13.89 6.30
C GLY A 321 5.10 -12.98 5.06
N ARG A 322 4.41 -11.83 5.01
CA ARG A 322 4.44 -10.90 3.88
C ARG A 322 4.90 -9.53 4.32
N ILE A 323 5.67 -8.87 3.46
CA ILE A 323 6.16 -7.51 3.70
C ILE A 323 5.02 -6.51 3.85
N ILE A 324 5.10 -5.62 4.82
CA ILE A 324 4.16 -4.51 5.04
C ILE A 324 4.48 -3.34 4.08
N GLY A 325 5.78 -3.14 3.80
CA GLY A 325 6.30 -2.13 2.89
C GLY A 325 6.20 -2.53 1.42
N HIS A 326 7.23 -2.27 0.63
CA HIS A 326 7.24 -2.54 -0.81
C HIS A 326 7.11 -4.03 -1.12
N GLY A 327 6.26 -4.35 -2.11
CA GLY A 327 5.93 -5.75 -2.46
C GLY A 327 7.11 -6.63 -2.84
N ALA A 328 8.23 -6.05 -3.28
CA ALA A 328 9.47 -6.76 -3.59
C ALA A 328 10.35 -7.09 -2.37
N ASP A 329 9.91 -6.72 -1.15
CA ASP A 329 10.62 -6.88 0.13
C ASP A 329 11.95 -6.11 0.21
N ASN A 330 12.88 -6.50 1.08
CA ASN A 330 14.18 -5.83 1.23
C ASN A 330 15.12 -6.14 0.04
N ASP A 331 16.11 -5.26 -0.12
CA ASP A 331 17.24 -5.41 -1.05
C ASP A 331 16.85 -5.64 -2.51
N ALA A 332 15.71 -5.13 -2.93
CA ALA A 332 15.29 -5.16 -4.32
C ALA A 332 15.64 -3.86 -5.06
N LEU A 333 15.81 -3.99 -6.38
CA LEU A 333 15.81 -2.88 -7.34
C LEU A 333 14.86 -3.25 -8.47
N ILE A 334 13.66 -2.64 -8.48
CA ILE A 334 12.59 -2.97 -9.42
C ILE A 334 12.29 -1.76 -10.29
N THR A 335 12.17 -1.99 -11.59
CA THR A 335 11.63 -1.05 -12.56
C THR A 335 10.29 -1.56 -13.05
N SER A 336 9.27 -0.71 -13.02
CA SER A 336 7.91 -1.04 -13.40
C SER A 336 7.40 -0.09 -14.48
N LEU A 337 6.77 -0.63 -15.51
CA LEU A 337 6.07 0.12 -16.55
C LEU A 337 4.61 -0.35 -16.58
N GLY A 338 3.68 0.57 -16.38
CA GLY A 338 2.28 0.19 -16.32
C GLY A 338 1.34 1.09 -17.11
N MET A 339 0.18 0.53 -17.44
CA MET A 339 -0.90 1.23 -18.12
C MET A 339 -2.24 0.81 -17.54
N VAL A 340 -3.11 1.80 -17.32
CA VAL A 340 -4.52 1.58 -16.97
C VAL A 340 -5.38 2.31 -17.99
N MET A 341 -6.23 1.56 -18.69
CA MET A 341 -7.25 2.09 -19.58
C MET A 341 -8.62 2.02 -18.89
N ALA A 342 -9.41 3.07 -19.00
CA ALA A 342 -10.79 3.10 -18.53
C ALA A 342 -11.71 3.63 -19.63
N THR A 343 -12.75 2.86 -19.97
CA THR A 343 -13.77 3.24 -20.95
C THR A 343 -14.91 4.02 -20.29
N ASP A 344 -15.73 4.70 -21.09
CA ASP A 344 -16.93 5.38 -20.60
C ASP A 344 -17.98 4.40 -20.04
N SER A 345 -18.03 3.18 -20.56
CA SER A 345 -18.89 2.09 -20.07
C SER A 345 -18.45 1.49 -18.73
N GLY A 346 -17.32 1.96 -18.16
CA GLY A 346 -16.81 1.48 -16.87
C GLY A 346 -15.96 0.20 -16.95
N ASN A 347 -15.61 -0.25 -18.15
CA ASN A 347 -14.65 -1.33 -18.33
C ASN A 347 -13.23 -0.82 -18.10
N HIS A 348 -12.36 -1.67 -17.56
CA HIS A 348 -10.97 -1.35 -17.32
C HIS A 348 -10.07 -2.41 -17.95
N PHE A 349 -8.95 -1.98 -18.50
CA PHE A 349 -7.86 -2.85 -18.89
C PHE A 349 -6.60 -2.34 -18.20
N SER A 350 -5.78 -3.24 -17.69
CA SER A 350 -4.47 -2.90 -17.13
C SER A 350 -3.38 -3.80 -17.71
N ALA A 351 -2.19 -3.23 -17.84
CA ALA A 351 -0.98 -3.95 -18.19
C ALA A 351 0.15 -3.44 -17.30
N LEU A 352 1.01 -4.34 -16.85
CA LEU A 352 2.14 -4.03 -15.99
C LEU A 352 3.30 -4.96 -16.35
N VAL A 353 4.47 -4.38 -16.53
CA VAL A 353 5.74 -5.09 -16.71
C VAL A 353 6.65 -4.69 -15.58
N ARG A 354 7.26 -5.65 -14.91
CA ARG A 354 8.29 -5.48 -13.90
C ARG A 354 9.56 -6.19 -14.31
N SER A 355 10.68 -5.56 -14.11
CA SER A 355 12.01 -6.17 -14.29
C SER A 355 12.93 -5.66 -13.20
N GLY A 356 13.79 -6.52 -12.67
CA GLY A 356 14.76 -6.12 -11.66
C GLY A 356 15.35 -7.29 -10.88
N GLU A 357 15.95 -6.95 -9.77
CA GLU A 357 16.68 -7.87 -8.90
C GLU A 357 16.01 -7.91 -7.53
N LEU A 358 15.86 -9.10 -6.96
CA LEU A 358 15.31 -9.37 -5.64
C LEU A 358 16.42 -9.87 -4.73
N ASN A 359 16.39 -9.49 -3.43
CA ASN A 359 17.31 -9.94 -2.40
C ASN A 359 18.77 -9.84 -2.80
N ARG A 360 19.21 -8.70 -3.30
CA ARG A 360 20.51 -8.42 -3.95
C ARG A 360 21.74 -8.64 -3.08
N GLY A 361 21.57 -8.77 -1.76
CA GLY A 361 22.67 -8.78 -0.79
C GLY A 361 23.65 -9.96 -0.89
N GLY A 362 23.35 -10.94 -1.72
CA GLY A 362 24.19 -12.13 -1.92
C GLY A 362 24.18 -13.09 -0.73
N SER A 363 23.66 -12.69 0.41
CA SER A 363 23.51 -13.54 1.60
C SER A 363 22.04 -14.00 1.72
N PRO A 364 21.80 -15.30 1.93
CA PRO A 364 20.44 -15.78 2.12
C PRO A 364 19.74 -15.08 3.29
N ASP A 365 18.52 -14.57 3.06
CA ASP A 365 17.64 -14.07 4.11
C ASP A 365 16.34 -14.90 4.13
N PRO A 366 16.18 -15.85 5.05
CA PRO A 366 14.99 -16.70 5.10
C PRO A 366 13.71 -15.94 5.50
N ARG A 367 13.85 -14.69 5.91
CA ARG A 367 12.71 -13.81 6.27
C ARG A 367 12.10 -13.13 5.04
N HIS A 368 12.85 -13.06 3.93
CA HIS A 368 12.39 -12.42 2.70
C HIS A 368 11.12 -13.09 2.18
N SER A 369 10.06 -12.31 1.97
CA SER A 369 8.72 -12.83 1.72
C SER A 369 8.50 -13.44 0.32
N ILE A 370 9.48 -13.30 -0.58
CA ILE A 370 9.42 -13.85 -1.95
C ILE A 370 10.48 -14.93 -2.13
N THR A 371 11.74 -14.61 -1.86
CA THR A 371 12.86 -15.51 -2.10
C THR A 371 13.95 -15.38 -1.02
N PRO A 372 14.46 -16.47 -0.47
CA PRO A 372 15.56 -16.41 0.48
C PRO A 372 16.93 -16.14 -0.18
N THR A 373 17.04 -16.24 -1.49
CA THR A 373 18.28 -16.07 -2.26
C THR A 373 18.11 -14.97 -3.32
N PRO A 374 19.22 -14.38 -3.81
CA PRO A 374 19.16 -13.42 -4.92
C PRO A 374 18.53 -14.02 -6.16
N LEU A 375 17.57 -13.30 -6.77
CA LEU A 375 16.93 -13.67 -8.03
C LEU A 375 16.75 -12.43 -8.90
N ASP A 376 16.89 -12.62 -10.21
CA ASP A 376 16.40 -11.69 -11.21
C ASP A 376 14.96 -12.00 -11.55
N ILE A 377 14.14 -10.97 -11.73
CA ILE A 377 12.71 -11.13 -12.04
C ILE A 377 12.35 -10.37 -13.32
N LEU A 378 11.58 -11.05 -14.17
CA LEU A 378 10.77 -10.44 -15.23
C LEU A 378 9.32 -10.88 -15.02
N SER A 379 8.40 -9.94 -14.85
CA SER A 379 6.97 -10.28 -14.80
C SER A 379 6.15 -9.38 -15.72
N ILE A 380 5.14 -9.97 -16.35
CA ILE A 380 4.18 -9.30 -17.22
C ILE A 380 2.79 -9.70 -16.76
N ASP A 381 1.98 -8.71 -16.39
CA ASP A 381 0.59 -8.92 -15.94
C ASP A 381 -0.35 -8.09 -16.81
N VAL A 382 -1.44 -8.69 -17.26
CA VAL A 382 -2.54 -8.00 -17.92
C VAL A 382 -3.85 -8.39 -17.28
N SER A 383 -4.78 -7.46 -17.14
CA SER A 383 -6.14 -7.77 -16.69
C SER A 383 -7.20 -6.96 -17.44
N TYR A 384 -8.37 -7.54 -17.56
CA TYR A 384 -9.55 -6.90 -18.13
C TYR A 384 -10.73 -7.07 -17.17
N LEU A 385 -11.31 -5.96 -16.76
CA LEU A 385 -12.53 -5.91 -15.96
C LEU A 385 -13.69 -5.44 -16.83
N HIS A 386 -14.69 -6.30 -16.94
CA HIS A 386 -15.96 -6.01 -17.60
C HIS A 386 -17.05 -5.70 -16.58
N THR A 387 -17.79 -4.61 -16.80
CA THR A 387 -18.90 -4.21 -15.93
C THR A 387 -20.22 -4.46 -16.65
N LEU A 388 -21.10 -5.26 -16.06
CA LEU A 388 -22.42 -5.60 -16.55
C LEU A 388 -23.48 -5.35 -15.46
N GLY A 389 -24.07 -4.18 -15.47
CA GLY A 389 -25.00 -3.78 -14.40
C GLY A 389 -24.34 -3.83 -13.03
N ASN A 390 -24.88 -4.66 -12.14
CA ASN A 390 -24.36 -4.86 -10.77
C ASN A 390 -23.27 -5.93 -10.69
N HIS A 391 -22.91 -6.53 -11.81
CA HIS A 391 -21.86 -7.55 -11.87
C HIS A 391 -20.58 -6.98 -12.48
N ARG A 392 -19.46 -7.43 -11.97
CA ARG A 392 -18.13 -7.18 -12.53
C ARG A 392 -17.42 -8.51 -12.68
N LEU A 393 -16.88 -8.75 -13.86
CA LEU A 393 -16.05 -9.90 -14.16
C LEU A 393 -14.66 -9.40 -14.52
N GLU A 394 -13.66 -9.88 -13.83
CA GLU A 394 -12.27 -9.57 -14.12
C GLU A 394 -11.50 -10.84 -14.44
N ILE A 395 -10.75 -10.80 -15.52
CA ILE A 395 -9.87 -11.86 -15.98
C ILE A 395 -8.47 -11.27 -16.05
N GLY A 396 -7.51 -11.96 -15.46
CA GLY A 396 -6.10 -11.58 -15.52
C GLY A 396 -5.25 -12.74 -16.02
N LEU A 397 -4.20 -12.40 -16.74
CA LEU A 397 -3.14 -13.31 -17.20
C LEU A 397 -1.81 -12.71 -16.83
N GLY A 398 -0.85 -13.54 -16.44
CA GLY A 398 0.48 -13.13 -16.10
C GLY A 398 1.53 -14.14 -16.55
N TYR A 399 2.74 -13.65 -16.70
CA TYR A 399 3.94 -14.44 -16.91
C TYR A 399 4.99 -13.94 -15.92
N GLU A 400 5.71 -14.86 -15.30
CA GLU A 400 6.78 -14.53 -14.37
C GLU A 400 7.96 -15.47 -14.64
N GLU A 401 9.11 -14.87 -14.80
CA GLU A 401 10.40 -15.54 -14.96
C GLU A 401 11.31 -15.14 -13.80
N LEU A 402 11.90 -16.11 -13.14
CA LEU A 402 12.83 -15.96 -12.03
C LEU A 402 14.12 -16.67 -12.38
N ASP A 403 15.21 -15.93 -12.47
CA ASP A 403 16.53 -16.42 -12.79
C ASP A 403 17.43 -16.36 -11.56
N ASP A 404 18.06 -17.47 -11.22
CA ASP A 404 19.09 -17.52 -10.19
C ASP A 404 20.47 -17.26 -10.84
N PRO A 405 21.06 -16.08 -10.64
CA PRO A 405 22.34 -15.74 -11.27
C PRO A 405 23.52 -16.60 -10.76
N ALA A 406 23.39 -17.23 -9.60
CA ALA A 406 24.44 -18.06 -9.02
C ALA A 406 24.44 -19.49 -9.57
N SER A 407 23.27 -20.07 -9.79
CA SER A 407 23.13 -21.45 -10.29
C SER A 407 22.87 -21.54 -11.80
N ASN A 408 22.56 -20.42 -12.44
CA ASN A 408 22.12 -20.32 -13.84
C ASN A 408 20.87 -21.20 -14.11
N ILE A 409 19.97 -21.28 -13.10
CA ILE A 409 18.67 -21.95 -13.18
C ILE A 409 17.60 -20.89 -13.36
N SER A 410 16.81 -21.04 -14.41
CA SER A 410 15.63 -20.21 -14.68
C SER A 410 14.36 -21.01 -14.42
N SER A 411 13.36 -20.38 -13.82
CA SER A 411 12.00 -20.88 -13.75
C SER A 411 11.03 -19.90 -14.38
N ALA A 412 10.16 -20.38 -15.24
CA ALA A 412 9.16 -19.54 -15.91
C ALA A 412 7.77 -20.13 -15.69
N ASP A 413 6.85 -19.28 -15.23
CA ASP A 413 5.48 -19.66 -14.90
C ASP A 413 4.47 -18.74 -15.59
N ALA A 414 3.47 -19.32 -16.22
CA ALA A 414 2.25 -18.62 -16.60
C ALA A 414 1.24 -18.67 -15.44
N ARG A 415 0.47 -17.63 -15.25
CA ARG A 415 -0.55 -17.56 -14.21
C ARG A 415 -1.81 -16.90 -14.76
N GLY A 416 -2.94 -17.23 -14.16
CA GLY A 416 -4.19 -16.62 -14.52
C GLY A 416 -5.12 -16.49 -13.32
N PHE A 417 -6.01 -15.53 -13.37
CA PHE A 417 -7.06 -15.40 -12.39
C PHE A 417 -8.40 -15.01 -13.02
N LEU A 418 -9.46 -15.37 -12.33
CA LEU A 418 -10.83 -14.97 -12.61
C LEU A 418 -11.45 -14.44 -11.33
N ARG A 419 -12.11 -13.28 -11.38
CA ARG A 419 -12.84 -12.70 -10.26
C ARG A 419 -14.21 -12.22 -10.71
N TRP A 420 -15.23 -12.64 -9.99
CA TRP A 420 -16.58 -12.12 -10.09
C TRP A 420 -16.94 -11.33 -8.85
N THR A 421 -17.56 -10.17 -9.04
CA THR A 421 -18.06 -9.32 -7.94
C THR A 421 -19.49 -8.92 -8.26
N TRP A 422 -20.37 -9.06 -7.29
CA TRP A 422 -21.74 -8.58 -7.33
C TRP A 422 -21.94 -7.48 -6.28
N ASN A 423 -22.47 -6.35 -6.72
CA ASN A 423 -22.72 -5.18 -5.88
C ASN A 423 -23.99 -4.49 -6.39
N PRO A 424 -25.18 -4.85 -5.86
CA PRO A 424 -26.50 -4.35 -6.29
C PRO A 424 -26.72 -2.88 -5.98
#